data_d01f9bd892c9e8441935e3f260cb7c21
#
_entry.id   d01f9bd892c9e8441935e3f260cb7c21
#
_cell.length_a   1.000
_cell.length_b   1.000
_cell.length_c   1.000
_cell.angle_alpha   90.00
_cell.angle_beta   90.00
_cell.angle_gamma   90.00
#
_symmetry.space_group_name_H-M   'P 1'
#
loop_
_entity.id
_entity.type
_entity.pdbx_description
1 polymer ?
#
loop_
_entity_poly.entity_id
_entity_poly.type
_entity_poly.pdbx_seq_one_letter_code
_entity_poly.pdbx_strand_id
1 'polypeptide(L)'
;MSLKLPFVPPKPPPLDKLKKDITQHEAWKSIFRHGYQDNQRNRALQIVDNVFLHLHPVRVTRHATNYAYTWGMGGITFLLFIVLTITGIILMFYYRPTEAFAFQDMKALMNDVSFGPIIRNMHRWAAHAMVITVMLHMFRVFLTGSYKPPRQFNWGVGVILLLLTFLLSFTGYLLPWDQLAIWAVTVGTNMARAVPLAGHEGPFSNYLGLRNDNDVRFILLGGTMVGEPTLLRFYVGHCIFLPFIAATLMAVHFWRVRKDGGISGPVIDTKASAGAKYIAEKMAEKRLSQIKGVSTNGNGKAAPAKAPAVPKPAPAPKPAAAPAAGAPSAPAPGTTGKPAPPWLKK
;
A
#
# COMPACT_ATOMS: atom_id res chain seq x y z
N MET A 1 -27.29 65.33 -40.86
CA MET A 1 -27.58 63.90 -40.81
C MET A 1 -26.22 63.18 -40.54
N SER A 2 -25.91 62.94 -39.28
CA SER A 2 -24.57 62.37 -38.86
C SER A 2 -24.65 60.84 -38.92
N LEU A 3 -23.94 60.22 -39.84
CA LEU A 3 -23.80 58.77 -40.00
C LEU A 3 -22.99 58.27 -38.83
N LYS A 4 -23.63 57.57 -37.88
CA LYS A 4 -22.91 56.81 -36.85
C LYS A 4 -22.26 55.59 -37.52
N LEU A 5 -20.95 55.58 -37.56
CA LEU A 5 -20.16 54.42 -37.97
C LEU A 5 -20.47 53.21 -37.05
N PRO A 6 -20.60 52.01 -37.59
CA PRO A 6 -20.86 50.82 -36.78
C PRO A 6 -19.70 50.58 -35.81
N PHE A 7 -20.05 50.29 -34.55
CA PHE A 7 -19.10 49.93 -33.50
C PHE A 7 -18.39 48.61 -33.90
N VAL A 8 -17.11 48.71 -34.21
CA VAL A 8 -16.26 47.54 -34.43
C VAL A 8 -15.63 47.18 -33.07
N PRO A 9 -15.95 46.03 -32.47
CA PRO A 9 -15.33 45.65 -31.22
C PRO A 9 -13.82 45.48 -31.38
N PRO A 10 -13.00 45.88 -30.40
CA PRO A 10 -11.57 45.75 -30.48
C PRO A 10 -11.16 44.25 -30.57
N LYS A 11 -10.22 43.96 -31.45
CA LYS A 11 -9.68 42.61 -31.59
C LYS A 11 -9.21 42.07 -30.22
N PRO A 12 -9.56 40.85 -29.84
CA PRO A 12 -9.08 40.25 -28.60
C PRO A 12 -7.53 40.20 -28.57
N PRO A 13 -6.88 40.46 -27.43
CA PRO A 13 -5.43 40.42 -27.34
C PRO A 13 -4.90 39.02 -27.70
N PRO A 14 -3.74 38.91 -28.33
CA PRO A 14 -3.14 37.63 -28.62
C PRO A 14 -2.97 36.82 -27.33
N LEU A 15 -3.23 35.52 -27.38
CA LEU A 15 -3.22 34.58 -26.24
C LEU A 15 -1.95 34.65 -25.40
N ASP A 16 -0.80 34.90 -26.03
CA ASP A 16 0.49 35.02 -25.33
C ASP A 16 0.59 36.30 -24.50
N LYS A 17 -0.03 37.39 -24.96
CA LYS A 17 -0.09 38.63 -24.20
C LYS A 17 -1.02 38.47 -22.98
N LEU A 18 -2.18 37.83 -23.16
CA LEU A 18 -3.09 37.52 -22.08
C LEU A 18 -2.48 36.59 -21.03
N LYS A 19 -1.77 35.55 -21.45
CA LYS A 19 -0.99 34.69 -20.57
C LYS A 19 0.06 35.45 -19.76
N LYS A 20 0.79 36.35 -20.42
CA LYS A 20 1.82 37.15 -19.78
C LYS A 20 1.21 38.13 -18.77
N ASP A 21 0.11 38.79 -19.12
CA ASP A 21 -0.58 39.73 -18.25
C ASP A 21 -1.14 39.04 -16.99
N ILE A 22 -1.73 37.85 -17.15
CA ILE A 22 -2.24 37.04 -16.04
C ILE A 22 -1.10 36.57 -15.13
N THR A 23 -0.02 36.03 -15.68
CA THR A 23 1.10 35.49 -14.91
C THR A 23 1.99 36.56 -14.26
N GLN A 24 1.93 37.78 -14.78
CA GLN A 24 2.66 38.93 -14.22
C GLN A 24 1.84 39.73 -13.19
N HIS A 25 0.52 39.46 -13.09
CA HIS A 25 -0.35 40.14 -12.14
C HIS A 25 0.04 39.80 -10.69
N GLU A 26 -0.03 40.80 -9.81
CA GLU A 26 0.39 40.63 -8.39
C GLU A 26 -0.41 39.55 -7.67
N ALA A 27 -1.72 39.44 -7.95
CA ALA A 27 -2.56 38.38 -7.38
C ALA A 27 -2.06 36.98 -7.79
N TRP A 28 -1.66 36.79 -9.07
CA TRP A 28 -1.09 35.55 -9.52
C TRP A 28 0.24 35.24 -8.83
N LYS A 29 1.12 36.25 -8.72
CA LYS A 29 2.40 36.12 -8.04
C LYS A 29 2.26 35.87 -6.54
N SER A 30 1.19 36.35 -5.92
CA SER A 30 0.88 36.10 -4.52
C SER A 30 0.44 34.67 -4.25
N ILE A 31 -0.38 34.12 -5.14
CA ILE A 31 -0.90 32.73 -5.04
C ILE A 31 0.17 31.75 -5.50
N PHE A 32 0.77 32.00 -6.64
CA PHE A 32 1.78 31.14 -7.26
C PHE A 32 3.16 31.79 -7.13
N ARG A 33 3.88 31.47 -6.08
CA ARG A 33 5.25 31.93 -5.87
C ARG A 33 6.18 31.26 -6.89
N HIS A 34 6.38 31.89 -8.03
CA HIS A 34 7.22 31.36 -9.09
C HIS A 34 8.51 32.12 -9.23
N GLY A 35 9.50 31.46 -9.67
CA GLY A 35 10.76 32.05 -10.00
C GLY A 35 11.97 31.23 -9.57
N TYR A 36 11.77 29.95 -9.26
CA TYR A 36 12.91 29.08 -9.09
C TYR A 36 13.57 28.84 -10.46
N GLN A 37 14.74 29.41 -10.63
CA GLN A 37 15.59 29.06 -11.77
C GLN A 37 15.86 27.56 -11.72
N ASP A 38 15.82 26.89 -12.88
CA ASP A 38 16.03 25.45 -12.98
C ASP A 38 17.51 25.08 -12.81
N ASN A 39 17.97 25.08 -11.56
CA ASN A 39 19.31 24.64 -11.17
C ASN A 39 19.21 23.53 -10.11
N GLN A 40 20.28 22.80 -9.90
CA GLN A 40 20.30 21.65 -8.97
C GLN A 40 19.95 22.05 -7.54
N ARG A 41 20.34 23.24 -7.08
CA ARG A 41 20.01 23.76 -5.75
C ARG A 41 18.51 23.99 -5.61
N ASN A 42 17.89 24.67 -6.57
CA ASN A 42 16.46 24.98 -6.53
C ASN A 42 15.59 23.74 -6.65
N ARG A 43 16.01 22.73 -7.43
CA ARG A 43 15.36 21.42 -7.47
C ARG A 43 15.41 20.71 -6.11
N ALA A 44 16.55 20.78 -5.42
CA ALA A 44 16.69 20.22 -4.08
C ALA A 44 15.80 20.95 -3.06
N LEU A 45 15.76 22.28 -3.10
CA LEU A 45 14.89 23.10 -2.23
C LEU A 45 13.41 22.79 -2.47
N GLN A 46 12.96 22.71 -3.73
CA GLN A 46 11.58 22.30 -4.05
C GLN A 46 11.19 20.95 -3.45
N ILE A 47 12.12 19.99 -3.41
CA ILE A 47 11.88 18.69 -2.80
C ILE A 47 11.74 18.81 -1.29
N VAL A 48 12.56 19.64 -0.65
CA VAL A 48 12.54 19.84 0.82
C VAL A 48 11.28 20.59 1.25
N ASP A 49 10.88 21.60 0.49
CA ASP A 49 9.74 22.47 0.85
C ASP A 49 8.37 21.89 0.48
N ASN A 50 8.34 20.87 -0.38
CA ASN A 50 7.09 20.22 -0.80
C ASN A 50 6.86 18.92 -0.06
N VAL A 51 5.78 18.86 0.73
CA VAL A 51 5.42 17.67 1.53
C VAL A 51 5.32 16.41 0.68
N PHE A 52 4.67 16.47 -0.48
CA PHE A 52 4.52 15.30 -1.36
C PHE A 52 5.86 14.84 -1.93
N LEU A 53 6.69 15.77 -2.41
CA LEU A 53 8.02 15.45 -2.91
C LEU A 53 8.98 15.06 -1.79
N HIS A 54 8.73 15.51 -0.56
CA HIS A 54 9.50 15.11 0.60
C HIS A 54 9.18 13.68 1.04
N LEU A 55 7.93 13.26 0.94
CA LEU A 55 7.48 11.90 1.29
C LEU A 55 7.78 10.87 0.20
N HIS A 56 7.78 11.26 -1.07
CA HIS A 56 7.97 10.35 -2.20
C HIS A 56 9.41 10.38 -2.75
N PRO A 57 9.95 9.27 -3.26
CA PRO A 57 11.28 9.24 -3.86
C PRO A 57 11.31 10.04 -5.16
N VAL A 58 12.29 10.92 -5.31
CA VAL A 58 12.51 11.73 -6.53
C VAL A 58 13.03 10.89 -7.69
N ARG A 59 13.82 9.87 -7.36
CA ARG A 59 14.34 8.89 -8.34
C ARG A 59 13.82 7.51 -7.95
N VAL A 60 13.22 6.84 -8.91
CA VAL A 60 12.76 5.45 -8.75
C VAL A 60 13.56 4.54 -9.67
N THR A 61 13.83 3.33 -9.19
CA THR A 61 14.50 2.33 -10.01
C THR A 61 13.53 1.80 -11.08
N ARG A 62 14.05 1.34 -12.22
CA ARG A 62 13.24 0.76 -13.29
C ARG A 62 12.40 -0.44 -12.80
N HIS A 63 12.90 -1.20 -11.84
CA HIS A 63 12.16 -2.31 -11.22
C HIS A 63 10.96 -1.83 -10.39
N ALA A 64 11.09 -0.68 -9.73
CA ALA A 64 10.01 -0.12 -8.91
C ALA A 64 8.78 0.30 -9.73
N THR A 65 8.99 0.66 -11.00
CA THR A 65 7.90 1.03 -11.94
C THR A 65 7.29 -0.18 -12.64
N ASN A 66 7.90 -1.35 -12.52
CA ASN A 66 7.36 -2.57 -13.12
C ASN A 66 6.22 -3.13 -12.26
N TYR A 67 5.00 -3.08 -12.80
CA TYR A 67 3.81 -3.60 -12.13
C TYR A 67 3.95 -5.10 -11.79
N ALA A 68 4.51 -5.90 -12.69
CA ALA A 68 4.71 -7.34 -12.46
C ALA A 68 5.63 -7.63 -11.26
N TYR A 69 6.51 -6.69 -10.89
CA TYR A 69 7.37 -6.83 -9.72
C TYR A 69 6.70 -6.38 -8.43
N THR A 70 5.93 -5.29 -8.46
CA THR A 70 5.33 -4.69 -7.26
C THR A 70 3.88 -5.11 -7.04
N TRP A 71 3.17 -5.52 -8.10
CA TRP A 71 1.73 -5.73 -8.18
C TRP A 71 0.91 -4.50 -7.75
N GLY A 72 1.56 -3.37 -7.54
CA GLY A 72 0.91 -2.14 -7.07
C GLY A 72 0.26 -2.24 -5.67
N MET A 73 0.50 -3.33 -4.92
CA MET A 73 -0.24 -3.65 -3.69
C MET A 73 -0.19 -2.52 -2.66
N GLY A 74 0.98 -1.91 -2.43
CA GLY A 74 1.08 -0.78 -1.50
C GLY A 74 0.26 0.44 -1.93
N GLY A 75 0.25 0.76 -3.22
CA GLY A 75 -0.56 1.84 -3.78
C GLY A 75 -2.06 1.55 -3.73
N ILE A 76 -2.47 0.32 -4.04
CA ILE A 76 -3.87 -0.12 -3.94
C ILE A 76 -4.35 -0.05 -2.48
N THR A 77 -3.55 -0.54 -1.53
CA THR A 77 -3.87 -0.47 -0.09
C THR A 77 -4.04 0.98 0.36
N PHE A 78 -3.18 1.89 -0.09
CA PHE A 78 -3.30 3.32 0.23
C PHE A 78 -4.56 3.94 -0.39
N LEU A 79 -4.88 3.62 -1.64
CA LEU A 79 -6.13 4.07 -2.28
C LEU A 79 -7.35 3.58 -1.50
N LEU A 80 -7.36 2.32 -1.07
CA LEU A 80 -8.45 1.77 -0.26
C LEU A 80 -8.58 2.49 1.08
N PHE A 81 -7.47 2.87 1.72
CA PHE A 81 -7.50 3.69 2.93
C PHE A 81 -8.17 5.06 2.69
N ILE A 82 -7.87 5.71 1.56
CA ILE A 82 -8.53 6.98 1.19
C ILE A 82 -10.04 6.77 0.98
N VAL A 83 -10.42 5.72 0.26
CA VAL A 83 -11.84 5.37 0.03
C VAL A 83 -12.55 5.12 1.36
N LEU A 84 -11.92 4.35 2.27
CA LEU A 84 -12.45 4.07 3.61
C LEU A 84 -12.60 5.35 4.43
N THR A 85 -11.63 6.25 4.37
CA THR A 85 -11.69 7.53 5.11
C THR A 85 -12.83 8.40 4.60
N ILE A 86 -12.95 8.58 3.29
CA ILE A 86 -14.00 9.43 2.69
C ILE A 86 -15.38 8.84 2.98
N THR A 87 -15.57 7.55 2.73
CA THR A 87 -16.87 6.89 2.98
C THR A 87 -17.19 6.83 4.47
N GLY A 88 -16.19 6.62 5.33
CA GLY A 88 -16.35 6.62 6.78
C GLY A 88 -16.81 7.97 7.32
N ILE A 89 -16.20 9.07 6.87
CA ILE A 89 -16.63 10.44 7.25
C ILE A 89 -18.08 10.69 6.84
N ILE A 90 -18.48 10.26 5.63
CA ILE A 90 -19.86 10.42 5.18
C ILE A 90 -20.82 9.60 6.08
N LEU A 91 -20.45 8.36 6.41
CA LEU A 91 -21.26 7.50 7.28
C LEU A 91 -21.44 8.07 8.68
N MET A 92 -20.46 8.81 9.22
CA MET A 92 -20.56 9.43 10.55
C MET A 92 -21.74 10.41 10.65
N PHE A 93 -22.16 11.08 9.57
CA PHE A 93 -23.28 12.01 9.58
C PHE A 93 -24.64 11.33 9.74
N TYR A 94 -24.71 10.03 9.49
CA TYR A 94 -25.94 9.23 9.52
C TYR A 94 -25.99 8.23 10.68
N TYR A 95 -25.05 8.33 11.64
CA TYR A 95 -24.90 7.32 12.67
C TYR A 95 -24.79 7.91 14.07
N ARG A 96 -25.61 7.40 14.99
CA ARG A 96 -25.59 7.75 16.41
C ARG A 96 -25.11 6.56 17.23
N PRO A 97 -23.97 6.66 17.94
CA PRO A 97 -23.35 5.56 18.67
C PRO A 97 -24.03 5.28 20.02
N THR A 98 -25.33 4.95 20.00
CA THR A 98 -26.10 4.58 21.16
C THR A 98 -26.87 3.27 20.90
N GLU A 99 -27.13 2.48 21.93
CA GLU A 99 -27.84 1.20 21.79
C GLU A 99 -29.22 1.36 21.15
N ALA A 100 -29.90 2.44 21.48
CA ALA A 100 -31.25 2.72 20.97
C ALA A 100 -31.28 3.02 19.47
N PHE A 101 -30.24 3.65 18.94
CA PHE A 101 -30.28 4.19 17.58
C PHE A 101 -29.33 3.52 16.60
N ALA A 102 -28.21 2.96 17.05
CA ALA A 102 -27.16 2.44 16.16
C ALA A 102 -27.68 1.46 15.10
N PHE A 103 -28.48 0.47 15.50
CA PHE A 103 -29.06 -0.49 14.57
C PHE A 103 -30.14 0.13 13.67
N GLN A 104 -30.94 1.04 14.22
CA GLN A 104 -32.00 1.73 13.47
C GLN A 104 -31.41 2.67 12.41
N ASP A 105 -30.35 3.40 12.76
CA ASP A 105 -29.64 4.27 11.84
C ASP A 105 -29.02 3.47 10.68
N MET A 106 -28.51 2.26 10.95
CA MET A 106 -28.03 1.37 9.89
C MET A 106 -29.16 0.90 8.97
N LYS A 107 -30.37 0.64 9.49
CA LYS A 107 -31.54 0.33 8.67
C LYS A 107 -32.01 1.53 7.85
N ALA A 108 -32.11 2.70 8.47
CA ALA A 108 -32.49 3.94 7.79
C ALA A 108 -31.49 4.29 6.68
N LEU A 109 -30.18 4.14 6.93
CA LEU A 109 -29.14 4.33 5.93
C LEU A 109 -29.33 3.43 4.70
N MET A 110 -29.79 2.20 4.91
CA MET A 110 -30.00 1.23 3.84
C MET A 110 -31.29 1.43 3.04
N ASN A 111 -32.35 1.99 3.68
CA ASN A 111 -33.67 2.04 3.10
C ASN A 111 -34.14 3.46 2.74
N ASP A 112 -33.75 4.47 3.54
CA ASP A 112 -34.36 5.80 3.50
C ASP A 112 -33.37 6.86 2.95
N VAL A 113 -32.05 6.61 3.00
CA VAL A 113 -31.04 7.56 2.53
C VAL A 113 -30.66 7.29 1.09
N SER A 114 -30.82 8.31 0.22
CA SER A 114 -30.37 8.24 -1.17
C SER A 114 -28.86 7.92 -1.23
N PHE A 115 -28.47 6.92 -2.04
CA PHE A 115 -27.12 6.40 -2.13
C PHE A 115 -26.53 5.78 -0.85
N GLY A 116 -27.29 5.69 0.24
CA GLY A 116 -26.88 5.09 1.52
C GLY A 116 -26.35 3.65 1.36
N PRO A 117 -27.08 2.75 0.64
CA PRO A 117 -26.59 1.39 0.36
C PRO A 117 -25.26 1.36 -0.39
N ILE A 118 -25.05 2.28 -1.32
CA ILE A 118 -23.81 2.35 -2.12
C ILE A 118 -22.63 2.76 -1.23
N ILE A 119 -22.78 3.81 -0.42
CA ILE A 119 -21.72 4.32 0.46
C ILE A 119 -21.36 3.27 1.50
N ARG A 120 -22.35 2.66 2.16
CA ARG A 120 -22.12 1.62 3.16
C ARG A 120 -21.45 0.39 2.57
N ASN A 121 -21.92 -0.10 1.42
CA ASN A 121 -21.34 -1.27 0.77
C ASN A 121 -19.94 -0.98 0.23
N MET A 122 -19.70 0.22 -0.31
CA MET A 122 -18.36 0.64 -0.74
C MET A 122 -17.38 0.64 0.44
N HIS A 123 -17.78 1.18 1.61
CA HIS A 123 -16.97 1.14 2.82
C HIS A 123 -16.66 -0.31 3.25
N ARG A 124 -17.68 -1.16 3.30
CA ARG A 124 -17.54 -2.57 3.68
C ARG A 124 -16.63 -3.35 2.72
N TRP A 125 -16.86 -3.24 1.41
CA TRP A 125 -16.06 -3.96 0.42
C TRP A 125 -14.63 -3.44 0.34
N ALA A 126 -14.43 -2.12 0.49
CA ALA A 126 -13.09 -1.54 0.58
C ALA A 126 -12.34 -2.05 1.82
N ALA A 127 -13.02 -2.27 2.95
CA ALA A 127 -12.41 -2.86 4.14
C ALA A 127 -11.95 -4.31 3.91
N HIS A 128 -12.78 -5.15 3.28
CA HIS A 128 -12.38 -6.50 2.92
C HIS A 128 -11.20 -6.51 1.93
N ALA A 129 -11.29 -5.67 0.88
CA ALA A 129 -10.20 -5.53 -0.09
C ALA A 129 -8.91 -5.05 0.58
N MET A 130 -8.99 -4.13 1.54
CA MET A 130 -7.83 -3.61 2.27
C MET A 130 -7.13 -4.71 3.08
N VAL A 131 -7.86 -5.55 3.80
CA VAL A 131 -7.29 -6.67 4.54
C VAL A 131 -6.55 -7.61 3.59
N ILE A 132 -7.17 -7.99 2.46
CA ILE A 132 -6.55 -8.87 1.47
C ILE A 132 -5.31 -8.23 0.86
N THR A 133 -5.39 -6.98 0.43
CA THR A 133 -4.28 -6.31 -0.25
C THR A 133 -3.11 -6.02 0.68
N VAL A 134 -3.34 -5.67 1.94
CA VAL A 134 -2.26 -5.47 2.91
C VAL A 134 -1.56 -6.79 3.25
N MET A 135 -2.32 -7.89 3.38
CA MET A 135 -1.73 -9.23 3.58
C MET A 135 -0.85 -9.64 2.38
N LEU A 136 -1.35 -9.48 1.16
CA LEU A 136 -0.59 -9.76 -0.05
C LEU A 136 0.64 -8.84 -0.18
N HIS A 137 0.51 -7.56 0.21
CA HIS A 137 1.63 -6.63 0.26
C HIS A 137 2.72 -7.12 1.23
N MET A 138 2.36 -7.49 2.46
CA MET A 138 3.30 -8.03 3.45
C MET A 138 3.95 -9.32 2.95
N PHE A 139 3.17 -10.23 2.38
CA PHE A 139 3.66 -11.48 1.82
C PHE A 139 4.68 -11.25 0.70
N ARG A 140 4.36 -10.34 -0.24
CA ARG A 140 5.29 -9.96 -1.30
C ARG A 140 6.60 -9.38 -0.73
N VAL A 141 6.52 -8.46 0.23
CA VAL A 141 7.69 -7.85 0.87
C VAL A 141 8.55 -8.92 1.55
N PHE A 142 7.94 -9.90 2.19
CA PHE A 142 8.62 -11.03 2.81
C PHE A 142 9.32 -11.92 1.77
N LEU A 143 8.60 -12.39 0.74
CA LEU A 143 9.13 -13.27 -0.30
C LEU A 143 10.28 -12.65 -1.09
N THR A 144 10.24 -11.35 -1.33
CA THR A 144 11.31 -10.64 -2.05
C THR A 144 12.49 -10.23 -1.16
N GLY A 145 12.47 -10.56 0.14
CA GLY A 145 13.51 -10.17 1.08
C GLY A 145 13.61 -8.65 1.32
N SER A 146 12.55 -7.91 0.98
CA SER A 146 12.53 -6.45 1.06
C SER A 146 12.52 -5.91 2.49
N TYR A 147 12.39 -6.76 3.49
CA TYR A 147 12.50 -6.43 4.92
C TYR A 147 13.96 -6.39 5.44
N LYS A 148 14.93 -6.88 4.65
CA LYS A 148 16.35 -6.91 5.03
C LYS A 148 16.97 -5.51 5.08
N PRO A 149 18.14 -5.34 5.73
CA PRO A 149 18.79 -4.04 5.81
C PRO A 149 18.87 -3.33 4.45
N PRO A 150 18.63 -2.01 4.41
CA PRO A 150 18.38 -1.05 5.50
C PRO A 150 16.89 -0.88 5.90
N ARG A 151 15.98 -1.76 5.45
CA ARG A 151 14.51 -1.60 5.50
C ARG A 151 13.84 -2.24 6.72
N GLN A 152 14.61 -2.74 7.70
CA GLN A 152 14.09 -3.43 8.89
C GLN A 152 13.11 -2.57 9.70
N PHE A 153 13.47 -1.29 9.92
CA PHE A 153 12.59 -0.38 10.64
C PHE A 153 11.24 -0.20 9.91
N ASN A 154 11.30 -0.05 8.59
CA ASN A 154 10.09 0.11 7.78
C ASN A 154 9.22 -1.16 7.76
N TRP A 155 9.84 -2.33 7.85
CA TRP A 155 9.14 -3.59 8.05
C TRP A 155 8.37 -3.60 9.37
N GLY A 156 9.01 -3.20 10.47
CA GLY A 156 8.37 -3.08 11.78
C GLY A 156 7.16 -2.12 11.76
N VAL A 157 7.30 -0.95 11.11
CA VAL A 157 6.17 -0.02 10.90
C VAL A 157 5.05 -0.70 10.09
N GLY A 158 5.41 -1.47 9.05
CA GLY A 158 4.44 -2.23 8.25
C GLY A 158 3.66 -3.28 9.07
N VAL A 159 4.33 -3.97 10.00
CA VAL A 159 3.67 -4.92 10.92
C VAL A 159 2.67 -4.21 11.82
N ILE A 160 3.03 -3.05 12.36
CA ILE A 160 2.12 -2.25 13.20
C ILE A 160 0.92 -1.78 12.37
N LEU A 161 1.12 -1.34 11.12
CA LEU A 161 0.04 -0.96 10.21
C LEU A 161 -0.90 -2.13 9.89
N LEU A 162 -0.37 -3.35 9.74
CA LEU A 162 -1.18 -4.55 9.58
C LEU A 162 -2.05 -4.82 10.81
N LEU A 163 -1.48 -4.73 12.02
CA LEU A 163 -2.23 -4.88 13.27
C LEU A 163 -3.32 -3.81 13.41
N LEU A 164 -3.01 -2.56 13.05
CA LEU A 164 -4.01 -1.48 13.04
C LEU A 164 -5.13 -1.73 12.02
N THR A 165 -4.83 -2.35 10.88
CA THR A 165 -5.86 -2.73 9.90
C THR A 165 -6.81 -3.77 10.47
N PHE A 166 -6.31 -4.77 11.21
CA PHE A 166 -7.16 -5.73 11.91
C PHE A 166 -7.97 -5.09 13.03
N LEU A 167 -7.38 -4.19 13.82
CA LEU A 167 -8.09 -3.45 14.86
C LEU A 167 -9.19 -2.55 14.26
N LEU A 168 -8.91 -1.87 13.16
CA LEU A 168 -9.92 -1.10 12.43
C LEU A 168 -11.06 -1.98 11.94
N SER A 169 -10.75 -3.15 11.36
CA SER A 169 -11.77 -4.10 10.92
C SER A 169 -12.62 -4.61 12.10
N PHE A 170 -12.00 -4.93 13.22
CA PHE A 170 -12.67 -5.42 14.42
C PHE A 170 -13.55 -4.35 15.06
N THR A 171 -13.03 -3.12 15.22
CA THR A 171 -13.80 -2.03 15.84
C THR A 171 -14.96 -1.58 14.95
N GLY A 172 -14.77 -1.54 13.63
CA GLY A 172 -15.84 -1.20 12.69
C GLY A 172 -16.95 -2.25 12.59
N TYR A 173 -16.61 -3.52 12.87
CA TYR A 173 -17.59 -4.60 12.85
C TYR A 173 -18.65 -4.50 13.94
N LEU A 174 -18.37 -3.84 15.08
CA LEU A 174 -19.34 -3.61 16.14
C LEU A 174 -20.39 -2.55 15.79
N LEU A 175 -20.04 -1.55 14.98
CA LEU A 175 -20.87 -0.35 14.79
C LEU A 175 -22.29 -0.63 14.28
N PRO A 176 -22.56 -1.63 13.42
CA PRO A 176 -23.93 -1.98 13.06
C PRO A 176 -24.82 -2.38 14.24
N TRP A 177 -24.27 -2.72 15.37
CA TRP A 177 -24.96 -3.09 16.61
C TRP A 177 -26.01 -4.19 16.39
N ASP A 178 -25.72 -5.11 15.47
CA ASP A 178 -26.52 -6.31 15.24
C ASP A 178 -26.04 -7.47 16.12
N GLN A 179 -26.80 -8.54 16.15
CA GLN A 179 -26.50 -9.70 16.98
C GLN A 179 -25.12 -10.31 16.68
N LEU A 180 -24.74 -10.37 15.41
CA LEU A 180 -23.43 -10.92 15.02
C LEU A 180 -22.28 -10.02 15.52
N ALA A 181 -22.44 -8.70 15.43
CA ALA A 181 -21.47 -7.72 15.91
C ALA A 181 -21.26 -7.83 17.43
N ILE A 182 -22.35 -7.89 18.20
CA ILE A 182 -22.30 -8.02 19.66
C ILE A 182 -21.60 -9.32 20.07
N TRP A 183 -21.94 -10.44 19.44
CA TRP A 183 -21.29 -11.71 19.73
C TRP A 183 -19.81 -11.75 19.33
N ALA A 184 -19.45 -11.19 18.18
CA ALA A 184 -18.05 -11.12 17.75
C ALA A 184 -17.18 -10.34 18.74
N VAL A 185 -17.68 -9.19 19.23
CA VAL A 185 -16.97 -8.38 20.22
C VAL A 185 -16.94 -9.07 21.58
N THR A 186 -18.02 -9.69 21.98
CA THR A 186 -18.06 -10.47 23.24
C THR A 186 -17.01 -11.58 23.23
N VAL A 187 -16.95 -12.37 22.16
CA VAL A 187 -15.94 -13.43 22.02
C VAL A 187 -14.53 -12.86 21.94
N GLY A 188 -14.31 -11.87 21.05
CA GLY A 188 -12.98 -11.27 20.87
C GLY A 188 -12.44 -10.61 22.14
N THR A 189 -13.27 -9.92 22.90
CA THR A 189 -12.84 -9.31 24.18
C THR A 189 -12.68 -10.34 25.29
N ASN A 190 -13.44 -11.46 25.27
CA ASN A 190 -13.19 -12.57 26.19
C ASN A 190 -11.83 -13.23 25.93
N MET A 191 -11.40 -13.34 24.68
CA MET A 191 -10.03 -13.81 24.37
C MET A 191 -8.95 -12.87 24.94
N ALA A 192 -9.25 -11.58 25.07
CA ALA A 192 -8.32 -10.62 25.68
C ALA A 192 -8.04 -10.87 27.16
N ARG A 193 -8.89 -11.61 27.87
CA ARG A 193 -8.65 -12.03 29.27
C ARG A 193 -7.42 -12.91 29.43
N ALA A 194 -7.12 -13.72 28.41
CA ALA A 194 -5.99 -14.65 28.44
C ALA A 194 -4.67 -14.00 27.97
N VAL A 195 -4.67 -12.71 27.58
CA VAL A 195 -3.46 -12.03 27.11
C VAL A 195 -2.46 -11.87 28.26
N PRO A 196 -1.20 -12.31 28.09
CA PRO A 196 -0.17 -12.15 29.11
C PRO A 196 0.00 -10.68 29.52
N LEU A 197 0.13 -10.41 30.81
CA LEU A 197 0.35 -9.08 31.40
C LEU A 197 -0.82 -8.07 31.21
N ALA A 198 -1.88 -8.43 30.51
CA ALA A 198 -2.98 -7.52 30.19
C ALA A 198 -4.35 -8.07 30.60
N GLY A 199 -4.57 -9.37 30.51
CA GLY A 199 -5.81 -10.03 30.89
C GLY A 199 -5.69 -10.68 32.27
N HIS A 200 -6.78 -10.67 33.05
CA HIS A 200 -6.78 -11.19 34.41
C HIS A 200 -6.65 -12.74 34.48
N GLU A 201 -7.00 -13.45 33.42
CA GLU A 201 -6.83 -14.91 33.27
C GLU A 201 -5.47 -15.26 32.61
N GLY A 202 -4.72 -14.26 32.17
CA GLY A 202 -3.46 -14.45 31.50
C GLY A 202 -2.28 -14.69 32.42
N PRO A 203 -1.16 -15.24 31.92
CA PRO A 203 0.07 -15.37 32.67
C PRO A 203 0.54 -14.03 33.25
N PHE A 204 1.04 -14.07 34.49
CA PHE A 204 1.55 -12.92 35.25
C PHE A 204 0.50 -11.89 35.69
N SER A 205 -0.80 -12.15 35.51
CA SER A 205 -1.87 -11.27 35.97
C SER A 205 -1.81 -10.93 37.46
N ASN A 206 -1.51 -11.92 38.29
CA ASN A 206 -1.42 -11.78 39.74
C ASN A 206 -0.31 -10.80 40.18
N TYR A 207 0.82 -10.73 39.46
CA TYR A 207 1.90 -9.79 39.77
C TYR A 207 1.51 -8.34 39.53
N LEU A 208 0.56 -8.09 38.62
CA LEU A 208 0.05 -6.75 38.28
C LEU A 208 -1.27 -6.44 39.00
N GLY A 209 -1.79 -7.35 39.82
CA GLY A 209 -3.06 -7.18 40.50
C GLY A 209 -4.26 -7.05 39.55
N LEU A 210 -4.18 -7.72 38.38
CA LEU A 210 -5.25 -7.67 37.38
C LEU A 210 -6.46 -8.47 37.83
N ARG A 211 -7.62 -7.86 37.69
CA ARG A 211 -8.94 -8.42 38.02
C ARG A 211 -9.91 -8.11 36.86
N ASN A 212 -11.12 -8.70 36.95
CA ASN A 212 -12.17 -8.53 35.94
C ASN A 212 -12.63 -7.06 35.76
N ASP A 213 -12.36 -6.21 36.74
CA ASP A 213 -12.74 -4.79 36.78
C ASP A 213 -11.61 -3.80 36.42
N ASN A 214 -10.40 -4.29 36.12
CA ASN A 214 -9.26 -3.45 35.77
C ASN A 214 -8.36 -4.00 34.66
N ASP A 215 -8.75 -5.10 34.03
CA ASP A 215 -7.98 -5.71 32.94
C ASP A 215 -8.20 -5.02 31.57
N VAL A 216 -7.49 -5.48 30.57
CA VAL A 216 -7.60 -4.94 29.19
C VAL A 216 -9.02 -5.06 28.63
N ARG A 217 -9.75 -6.14 28.99
CA ARG A 217 -11.13 -6.31 28.56
C ARG A 217 -12.02 -5.23 29.16
N PHE A 218 -11.90 -4.96 30.46
CA PHE A 218 -12.65 -3.90 31.13
C PHE A 218 -12.36 -2.52 30.51
N ILE A 219 -11.10 -2.24 30.18
CA ILE A 219 -10.72 -0.99 29.52
C ILE A 219 -11.36 -0.88 28.13
N LEU A 220 -11.36 -1.97 27.36
CA LEU A 220 -11.95 -1.98 26.01
C LEU A 220 -13.47 -1.82 26.06
N LEU A 221 -14.15 -2.54 26.96
CA LEU A 221 -15.60 -2.52 27.07
C LEU A 221 -16.14 -1.26 27.77
N GLY A 222 -15.37 -0.70 28.70
CA GLY A 222 -15.87 0.36 29.58
C GLY A 222 -16.80 -0.15 30.67
N GLY A 223 -16.74 -1.46 30.97
CA GLY A 223 -17.54 -2.18 31.91
C GLY A 223 -17.25 -3.67 31.88
N THR A 224 -18.07 -4.44 32.58
CA THR A 224 -17.93 -5.90 32.65
C THR A 224 -18.67 -6.64 31.52
N MET A 225 -19.55 -5.94 30.81
CA MET A 225 -20.33 -6.47 29.66
C MET A 225 -20.28 -5.53 28.48
N VAL A 226 -20.57 -6.07 27.30
CA VAL A 226 -20.74 -5.28 26.05
C VAL A 226 -22.02 -4.47 26.18
N GLY A 227 -21.91 -3.15 26.01
CA GLY A 227 -23.02 -2.21 26.18
C GLY A 227 -22.69 -0.87 25.52
N GLU A 228 -23.49 0.16 25.81
CA GLU A 228 -23.34 1.51 25.26
C GLU A 228 -21.94 2.11 25.48
N PRO A 229 -21.27 1.95 26.66
CA PRO A 229 -19.88 2.41 26.80
C PRO A 229 -18.93 1.74 25.82
N THR A 230 -19.16 0.47 25.49
CA THR A 230 -18.36 -0.26 24.50
C THR A 230 -18.59 0.31 23.12
N LEU A 231 -19.84 0.51 22.72
CA LEU A 231 -20.20 1.06 21.42
C LEU A 231 -19.56 2.44 21.19
N LEU A 232 -19.65 3.32 22.19
CA LEU A 232 -19.05 4.64 22.12
C LEU A 232 -17.53 4.58 21.98
N ARG A 233 -16.84 3.74 22.75
CA ARG A 233 -15.38 3.57 22.68
C ARG A 233 -14.93 3.04 21.33
N PHE A 234 -15.64 2.05 20.82
CA PHE A 234 -15.34 1.47 19.50
C PHE A 234 -15.62 2.47 18.38
N TYR A 235 -16.67 3.28 18.49
CA TYR A 235 -16.96 4.35 17.54
C TYR A 235 -15.85 5.39 17.51
N VAL A 236 -15.45 5.94 18.66
CA VAL A 236 -14.36 6.94 18.73
C VAL A 236 -13.03 6.32 18.27
N GLY A 237 -12.77 5.08 18.70
CA GLY A 237 -11.58 4.33 18.26
C GLY A 237 -11.52 4.13 16.76
N HIS A 238 -12.63 3.69 16.16
CA HIS A 238 -12.72 3.39 14.73
C HIS A 238 -12.71 4.64 13.85
N CYS A 239 -13.48 5.67 14.23
CA CYS A 239 -13.66 6.83 13.36
C CYS A 239 -12.54 7.86 13.49
N ILE A 240 -11.88 7.97 14.66
CA ILE A 240 -10.93 9.04 14.93
C ILE A 240 -9.56 8.48 15.29
N PHE A 241 -9.45 7.71 16.38
CA PHE A 241 -8.18 7.39 17.00
C PHE A 241 -7.32 6.46 16.14
N LEU A 242 -7.87 5.31 15.73
CA LEU A 242 -7.14 4.33 14.93
C LEU A 242 -6.80 4.84 13.52
N PRO A 243 -7.71 5.52 12.78
CA PRO A 243 -7.37 6.09 11.49
C PRO A 243 -6.30 7.16 11.58
N PHE A 244 -6.30 8.00 12.62
CA PHE A 244 -5.28 9.01 12.83
C PHE A 244 -3.90 8.40 13.07
N ILE A 245 -3.81 7.37 13.92
CA ILE A 245 -2.55 6.62 14.14
C ILE A 245 -2.10 5.95 12.86
N ALA A 246 -3.01 5.30 12.13
CA ALA A 246 -2.69 4.63 10.87
C ALA A 246 -2.18 5.61 9.82
N ALA A 247 -2.82 6.79 9.67
CA ALA A 247 -2.37 7.84 8.75
C ALA A 247 -0.98 8.37 9.11
N THR A 248 -0.72 8.60 10.39
CA THR A 248 0.59 9.04 10.88
C THR A 248 1.68 8.01 10.59
N LEU A 249 1.42 6.75 10.90
CA LEU A 249 2.37 5.68 10.63
C LEU A 249 2.54 5.41 9.13
N MET A 250 1.50 5.60 8.30
CA MET A 250 1.64 5.56 6.84
C MET A 250 2.56 6.66 6.32
N ALA A 251 2.45 7.89 6.84
CA ALA A 251 3.37 8.96 6.49
C ALA A 251 4.82 8.60 6.82
N VAL A 252 5.05 8.02 8.01
CA VAL A 252 6.37 7.50 8.41
C VAL A 252 6.81 6.36 7.49
N HIS A 253 5.91 5.44 7.12
CA HIS A 253 6.17 4.32 6.22
C HIS A 253 6.64 4.80 4.84
N PHE A 254 5.91 5.74 4.22
CA PHE A 254 6.30 6.32 2.92
C PHE A 254 7.61 7.11 2.99
N TRP A 255 7.79 7.91 4.05
CA TRP A 255 9.05 8.60 4.27
C TRP A 255 10.24 7.64 4.36
N ARG A 256 10.07 6.51 5.08
CA ARG A 256 11.11 5.48 5.18
C ARG A 256 11.38 4.79 3.86
N VAL A 257 10.35 4.46 3.06
CA VAL A 257 10.56 3.92 1.71
C VAL A 257 11.48 4.84 0.89
N ARG A 258 11.24 6.16 0.96
CA ARG A 258 12.11 7.13 0.29
C ARG A 258 13.53 7.13 0.85
N LYS A 259 13.67 7.22 2.17
CA LYS A 259 14.97 7.32 2.86
C LYS A 259 15.82 6.07 2.64
N ASP A 260 15.20 4.91 2.56
CA ASP A 260 15.87 3.62 2.38
C ASP A 260 16.15 3.30 0.88
N GLY A 261 16.11 4.29 0.01
CA GLY A 261 16.46 4.16 -1.42
C GLY A 261 15.31 3.72 -2.34
N GLY A 262 14.06 3.87 -1.90
CA GLY A 262 12.87 3.50 -2.68
C GLY A 262 12.50 2.02 -2.55
N ILE A 263 11.66 1.54 -3.46
CA ILE A 263 11.23 0.15 -3.50
C ILE A 263 12.44 -0.75 -3.81
N SER A 264 12.58 -1.85 -3.06
CA SER A 264 13.67 -2.82 -3.28
C SER A 264 13.61 -3.40 -4.69
N GLY A 265 14.75 -3.57 -5.32
CA GLY A 265 14.91 -4.34 -6.55
C GLY A 265 15.28 -5.80 -6.25
N PRO A 266 15.30 -6.68 -7.26
CA PRO A 266 15.88 -8.01 -7.12
C PRO A 266 17.34 -7.88 -6.66
N VAL A 267 17.79 -8.84 -5.87
CA VAL A 267 19.20 -8.91 -5.45
C VAL A 267 20.01 -9.16 -6.71
N ILE A 268 20.62 -8.10 -7.23
CA ILE A 268 21.61 -8.24 -8.30
C ILE A 268 22.91 -8.58 -7.60
N ASP A 269 23.48 -9.73 -7.92
CA ASP A 269 24.82 -10.07 -7.44
C ASP A 269 25.79 -9.02 -7.99
N THR A 270 26.21 -8.10 -7.12
CA THR A 270 27.09 -6.98 -7.48
C THR A 270 28.43 -7.49 -7.99
N LYS A 271 28.88 -8.68 -7.55
CA LYS A 271 30.10 -9.32 -8.06
C LYS A 271 29.92 -9.82 -9.49
N ALA A 272 28.81 -10.46 -9.79
CA ALA A 272 28.47 -10.90 -11.15
C ALA A 272 28.24 -9.70 -12.08
N SER A 273 27.58 -8.65 -11.62
CA SER A 273 27.38 -7.40 -12.37
C SER A 273 28.68 -6.65 -12.61
N ALA A 274 29.58 -6.57 -11.64
CA ALA A 274 30.91 -5.98 -11.79
C ALA A 274 31.77 -6.79 -12.77
N GLY A 275 31.72 -8.11 -12.72
CA GLY A 275 32.37 -9.00 -13.68
C GLY A 275 31.86 -8.82 -15.10
N ALA A 276 30.53 -8.75 -15.27
CA ALA A 276 29.91 -8.50 -16.57
C ALA A 276 30.28 -7.13 -17.16
N LYS A 277 30.34 -6.10 -16.31
CA LYS A 277 30.79 -4.76 -16.71
C LYS A 277 32.26 -4.76 -17.12
N TYR A 278 33.15 -5.39 -16.37
CA TYR A 278 34.57 -5.53 -16.71
C TYR A 278 34.78 -6.27 -18.04
N ILE A 279 34.05 -7.36 -18.28
CA ILE A 279 34.10 -8.10 -19.54
C ILE A 279 33.59 -7.24 -20.70
N ALA A 280 32.50 -6.48 -20.52
CA ALA A 280 31.95 -5.59 -21.53
C ALA A 280 32.95 -4.47 -21.90
N GLU A 281 33.62 -3.87 -20.92
CA GLU A 281 34.67 -2.85 -21.12
C GLU A 281 35.88 -3.43 -21.88
N LYS A 282 36.33 -4.61 -21.50
CA LYS A 282 37.44 -5.30 -22.21
C LYS A 282 37.08 -5.69 -23.63
N MET A 283 35.85 -6.10 -23.90
CA MET A 283 35.39 -6.36 -25.27
C MET A 283 35.27 -5.07 -26.08
N ALA A 284 34.84 -3.96 -25.46
CA ALA A 284 34.79 -2.66 -26.13
C ALA A 284 36.21 -2.13 -26.47
N GLU A 285 37.18 -2.22 -25.56
CA GLU A 285 38.57 -1.90 -25.81
C GLU A 285 39.17 -2.73 -26.96
N LYS A 286 38.93 -4.04 -26.96
CA LYS A 286 39.39 -4.95 -28.00
C LYS A 286 38.79 -4.59 -29.38
N ARG A 287 37.53 -4.21 -29.44
CA ARG A 287 36.87 -3.74 -30.67
C ARG A 287 37.48 -2.42 -31.16
N LEU A 288 37.74 -1.47 -30.26
CA LEU A 288 38.36 -0.19 -30.57
C LEU A 288 39.79 -0.35 -31.06
N SER A 289 40.60 -1.26 -30.50
CA SER A 289 41.96 -1.57 -30.97
C SER A 289 41.95 -2.23 -32.35
N GLN A 290 40.98 -3.09 -32.64
CA GLN A 290 40.82 -3.69 -33.97
C GLN A 290 40.43 -2.65 -35.02
N ILE A 291 39.58 -1.68 -34.69
CA ILE A 291 39.20 -0.59 -35.59
C ILE A 291 40.40 0.36 -35.85
N LYS A 292 41.18 0.66 -34.80
CA LYS A 292 42.40 1.50 -34.94
C LYS A 292 43.52 0.79 -35.68
N GLY A 293 43.63 -0.54 -35.61
CA GLY A 293 44.63 -1.32 -36.35
C GLY A 293 44.34 -1.45 -37.85
N VAL A 294 43.17 -1.10 -38.33
CA VAL A 294 42.79 -1.11 -39.76
C VAL A 294 43.08 0.22 -40.45
N SER A 295 43.46 1.28 -39.71
CA SER A 295 43.58 2.64 -40.25
C SER A 295 44.99 3.09 -40.65
N THR A 296 45.99 2.20 -40.75
CA THR A 296 47.34 2.61 -41.21
C THR A 296 47.96 1.64 -42.18
N ASN A 297 47.35 1.49 -43.38
CA ASN A 297 48.09 1.17 -44.59
C ASN A 297 47.56 2.05 -45.72
N GLY A 298 48.34 3.09 -46.03
CA GLY A 298 48.03 3.98 -47.13
C GLY A 298 48.10 3.25 -48.47
N ASN A 299 46.97 3.12 -49.10
CA ASN A 299 46.74 3.34 -50.55
C ASN A 299 45.22 3.12 -50.78
N GLY A 300 44.59 4.16 -51.28
CA GLY A 300 43.18 4.24 -51.52
C GLY A 300 42.64 3.16 -52.46
N LYS A 301 41.70 2.38 -51.88
CA LYS A 301 40.48 1.92 -52.50
C LYS A 301 39.72 1.13 -51.37
N ALA A 302 38.74 1.79 -50.77
CA ALA A 302 37.88 1.13 -49.83
C ALA A 302 36.97 0.15 -50.57
N ALA A 303 37.16 -1.15 -50.33
CA ALA A 303 36.12 -2.15 -50.58
C ALA A 303 35.10 -2.13 -49.40
N PRO A 304 33.81 -2.25 -49.66
CA PRO A 304 32.79 -2.22 -48.56
C PRO A 304 33.00 -3.44 -47.67
N ALA A 305 33.33 -3.18 -46.41
CA ALA A 305 33.44 -4.22 -45.40
C ALA A 305 32.05 -4.90 -45.21
N LYS A 306 31.98 -6.19 -45.50
CA LYS A 306 30.86 -7.04 -45.16
C LYS A 306 30.59 -6.90 -43.65
N ALA A 307 29.39 -6.47 -43.30
CA ALA A 307 28.95 -6.43 -41.93
C ALA A 307 29.10 -7.82 -41.26
N PRO A 308 29.71 -7.92 -40.08
CA PRO A 308 29.85 -9.19 -39.42
C PRO A 308 28.44 -9.72 -39.07
N ALA A 309 28.19 -10.98 -39.48
CA ALA A 309 26.94 -11.69 -39.17
C ALA A 309 26.67 -11.64 -37.67
N VAL A 310 25.49 -11.19 -37.32
CA VAL A 310 24.98 -11.25 -35.94
C VAL A 310 24.93 -12.74 -35.54
N PRO A 311 25.60 -13.18 -34.46
CA PRO A 311 25.51 -14.54 -34.03
C PRO A 311 24.06 -14.83 -33.67
N LYS A 312 23.48 -15.90 -34.25
CA LYS A 312 22.17 -16.41 -33.85
C LYS A 312 22.14 -16.67 -32.34
N PRO A 313 21.10 -16.25 -31.65
CA PRO A 313 20.94 -16.61 -30.24
C PRO A 313 20.99 -18.11 -30.10
N ALA A 314 21.74 -18.59 -29.10
CA ALA A 314 21.80 -20.00 -28.75
C ALA A 314 20.38 -20.53 -28.48
N PRO A 315 20.05 -21.76 -28.93
CA PRO A 315 18.74 -22.33 -28.66
C PRO A 315 18.49 -22.44 -27.16
N ALA A 316 17.30 -22.04 -26.73
CA ALA A 316 16.87 -22.17 -25.35
C ALA A 316 17.04 -23.62 -24.86
N PRO A 317 17.48 -23.84 -23.61
CA PRO A 317 17.59 -25.18 -23.07
C PRO A 317 16.21 -25.84 -23.11
N LYS A 318 16.14 -27.07 -23.64
CA LYS A 318 14.95 -27.90 -23.64
C LYS A 318 14.42 -28.05 -22.21
N PRO A 319 13.11 -27.96 -21.99
CA PRO A 319 12.53 -28.29 -20.69
C PRO A 319 12.92 -29.71 -20.28
N ALA A 320 13.40 -29.86 -19.05
CA ALA A 320 13.65 -31.18 -18.47
C ALA A 320 12.37 -32.01 -18.55
N ALA A 321 12.49 -33.23 -19.04
CA ALA A 321 11.38 -34.18 -19.13
C ALA A 321 10.78 -34.41 -17.73
N ALA A 322 9.47 -34.32 -17.63
CA ALA A 322 8.74 -34.69 -16.43
C ALA A 322 9.03 -36.18 -16.09
N PRO A 323 9.20 -36.52 -14.80
CA PRO A 323 9.38 -37.93 -14.41
C PRO A 323 8.13 -38.71 -14.75
N ALA A 324 8.31 -39.85 -15.39
CA ALA A 324 7.28 -40.82 -15.76
C ALA A 324 6.45 -41.24 -14.53
N ALA A 325 5.13 -41.24 -14.69
CA ALA A 325 4.20 -41.74 -13.70
C ALA A 325 4.54 -43.21 -13.36
N GLY A 326 4.94 -43.45 -12.12
CA GLY A 326 5.16 -44.79 -11.60
C GLY A 326 3.83 -45.55 -11.43
N ALA A 327 3.86 -46.85 -11.74
CA ALA A 327 2.79 -47.83 -11.62
C ALA A 327 2.20 -47.88 -10.19
N PRO A 328 0.94 -48.37 -10.04
CA PRO A 328 0.25 -48.39 -8.74
C PRO A 328 0.86 -49.45 -7.79
N SER A 329 1.20 -49.00 -6.60
CA SER A 329 1.61 -49.85 -5.49
C SER A 329 0.39 -50.57 -4.84
N ALA A 330 0.57 -51.83 -4.51
CA ALA A 330 -0.39 -52.72 -3.87
C ALA A 330 -0.89 -52.21 -2.48
N PRO A 331 -2.10 -52.63 -2.03
CA PRO A 331 -2.68 -52.16 -0.78
C PRO A 331 -2.00 -52.78 0.46
N ALA A 332 -1.76 -51.97 1.45
CA ALA A 332 -1.28 -52.35 2.78
C ALA A 332 -2.43 -52.99 3.62
N PRO A 333 -2.12 -53.91 4.55
CA PRO A 333 -3.13 -54.66 5.30
C PRO A 333 -3.79 -53.83 6.39
N GLY A 334 -5.07 -54.18 6.66
CA GLY A 334 -6.02 -53.48 7.49
C GLY A 334 -5.62 -53.21 8.94
N THR A 335 -6.08 -52.06 9.44
CA THR A 335 -6.19 -51.78 10.87
C THR A 335 -7.67 -51.78 11.26
N THR A 336 -7.96 -52.58 12.22
CA THR A 336 -9.22 -52.83 12.92
C THR A 336 -9.89 -51.56 13.43
N GLY A 337 -11.23 -51.54 13.27
CA GLY A 337 -12.10 -50.44 13.67
C GLY A 337 -12.09 -50.11 15.16
N LYS A 338 -12.10 -48.82 15.48
CA LYS A 338 -12.58 -48.30 16.76
C LYS A 338 -14.04 -47.85 16.63
N PRO A 339 -14.89 -48.13 17.65
CA PRO A 339 -16.32 -47.76 17.59
C PRO A 339 -16.49 -46.22 17.70
N ALA A 340 -17.50 -45.75 17.01
CA ALA A 340 -17.90 -44.33 16.99
C ALA A 340 -18.40 -43.85 18.39
N PRO A 341 -18.14 -42.60 18.77
CA PRO A 341 -18.53 -42.05 20.05
C PRO A 341 -20.07 -41.82 20.16
N PRO A 342 -20.65 -41.86 21.38
CA PRO A 342 -22.08 -42.00 21.63
C PRO A 342 -22.98 -40.80 21.23
N TRP A 343 -22.41 -39.68 20.79
CA TRP A 343 -23.18 -38.46 20.47
C TRP A 343 -23.64 -38.33 19.00
N LEU A 344 -23.44 -39.33 18.20
CA LEU A 344 -23.83 -39.35 16.77
C LEU A 344 -25.14 -40.15 16.53
N LYS A 345 -25.90 -40.43 17.57
CA LYS A 345 -27.25 -41.02 17.48
C LYS A 345 -28.25 -40.06 18.10
N LYS A 346 -28.72 -39.12 17.29
CA LYS A 346 -30.14 -38.67 17.26
C LYS A 346 -30.32 -37.73 16.08
#